data_3e49a51a5fcc45a1f64304ff7d5a3414
#
_entry.id   3e49a51a5fcc45a1f64304ff7d5a3414
#
_cell.length_a   1.000
_cell.length_b   1.000
_cell.length_c   1.000
_cell.angle_alpha   90.00
_cell.angle_beta   90.00
_cell.angle_gamma   90.00
#
_symmetry.space_group_name_H-M   'P 1'
#
loop_
_entity.id
_entity.type
_entity.pdbx_description
1 polymer ?
#
loop_
_entity_poly.entity_id
_entity_poly.type
_entity_poly.pdbx_seq_one_letter_code
_entity_poly.pdbx_strand_id
1 'polypeptide(L)'
;MPLSAVFHTDSLQEQVAALGDAFAIAGEFLHCDTINSGHINMTFRATYRKMDGTTDRYIFQRVNDAVFPCPRDVMHNVEKVTNHIRWKMLRVLKTPFRQTLNLYSARGGRKYLEIPGSGFWRCYNCIESTHTFDVAEHPRQAYEAARAFGAFQQLLCDMNPEDIHETIPFFHHTRKRFDRLQKAAARDSRGRLDSCRKELDFIRRRERYVDVLLDLQERGNSPSESSTTTPRSTT
;
A
#
# COMPACT_ATOMS: atom_id res chain seq x y z
N MET A 1 11.01 4.49 -29.43
CA MET A 1 10.32 5.73 -29.03
C MET A 1 10.61 6.02 -27.56
N PRO A 2 10.79 7.28 -27.15
CA PRO A 2 10.88 7.58 -25.72
C PRO A 2 9.55 7.27 -25.04
N LEU A 3 9.60 6.65 -23.84
CA LEU A 3 8.42 6.26 -23.06
C LEU A 3 7.39 7.40 -22.89
N SER A 4 7.89 8.64 -22.74
CA SER A 4 7.02 9.82 -22.65
C SER A 4 6.11 10.04 -23.85
N ALA A 5 6.53 9.66 -25.06
CA ALA A 5 5.71 9.81 -26.27
C ALA A 5 4.55 8.82 -26.33
N VAL A 6 4.72 7.61 -25.77
CA VAL A 6 3.66 6.58 -25.76
C VAL A 6 2.52 6.94 -24.81
N PHE A 7 2.79 7.69 -23.73
CA PHE A 7 1.76 8.12 -22.78
C PHE A 7 0.89 9.29 -23.27
N HIS A 8 1.13 9.79 -24.46
CA HIS A 8 0.26 10.73 -25.18
C HIS A 8 -0.68 10.04 -26.18
N THR A 9 -0.65 8.70 -26.28
CA THR A 9 -1.64 7.94 -27.07
C THR A 9 -2.91 7.73 -26.26
N ASP A 10 -4.07 7.76 -26.92
CA ASP A 10 -5.38 7.48 -26.28
C ASP A 10 -5.58 5.99 -25.98
N SER A 11 -4.68 5.11 -26.45
CA SER A 11 -4.77 3.67 -26.23
C SER A 11 -4.14 3.22 -24.94
N LEU A 12 -4.98 2.86 -23.96
CA LEU A 12 -4.56 2.24 -22.69
C LEU A 12 -3.71 0.98 -22.91
N GLN A 13 -4.07 0.16 -23.90
CA GLN A 13 -3.37 -1.08 -24.23
C GLN A 13 -1.91 -0.81 -24.64
N GLU A 14 -1.69 0.21 -25.47
CA GLU A 14 -0.35 0.61 -25.92
C GLU A 14 0.48 1.16 -24.74
N GLN A 15 -0.13 1.97 -23.89
CA GLN A 15 0.56 2.52 -22.71
C GLN A 15 1.03 1.39 -21.78
N VAL A 16 0.17 0.41 -21.50
CA VAL A 16 0.50 -0.71 -20.59
C VAL A 16 1.50 -1.67 -21.24
N ALA A 17 1.41 -1.91 -22.55
CA ALA A 17 2.42 -2.69 -23.29
C ALA A 17 3.81 -2.03 -23.19
N ALA A 18 3.90 -0.71 -23.39
CA ALA A 18 5.16 0.03 -23.25
C ALA A 18 5.72 0.03 -21.83
N LEU A 19 4.85 0.04 -20.80
CA LEU A 19 5.28 -0.19 -19.42
C LEU A 19 5.90 -1.58 -19.26
N GLY A 20 5.30 -2.61 -19.85
CA GLY A 20 5.84 -3.95 -19.81
C GLY A 20 7.24 -4.04 -20.39
N ASP A 21 7.47 -3.42 -21.54
CA ASP A 21 8.79 -3.32 -22.16
C ASP A 21 9.80 -2.61 -21.25
N ALA A 22 9.36 -1.53 -20.61
CA ALA A 22 10.22 -0.75 -19.71
C ALA A 22 10.57 -1.49 -18.41
N PHE A 23 9.66 -2.33 -17.91
CA PHE A 23 9.89 -3.24 -16.77
C PHE A 23 10.51 -4.59 -17.19
N ALA A 24 10.94 -4.72 -18.44
CA ALA A 24 11.55 -5.95 -18.97
C ALA A 24 10.70 -7.20 -18.69
N ILE A 25 9.38 -7.08 -18.78
CA ILE A 25 8.47 -8.22 -18.63
C ILE A 25 8.69 -9.16 -19.82
N ALA A 26 8.97 -10.43 -19.53
CA ALA A 26 9.16 -11.44 -20.55
C ALA A 26 7.82 -11.92 -21.11
N GLY A 27 7.78 -12.15 -22.43
CA GLY A 27 6.63 -12.68 -23.15
C GLY A 27 5.96 -11.64 -24.04
N GLU A 28 4.88 -12.09 -24.69
CA GLU A 28 4.05 -11.29 -25.57
C GLU A 28 2.90 -10.65 -24.78
N PHE A 29 2.76 -9.32 -24.86
CA PHE A 29 1.60 -8.64 -24.30
C PHE A 29 0.32 -9.04 -25.06
N LEU A 30 -0.72 -9.46 -24.34
CA LEU A 30 -2.00 -9.85 -24.91
C LEU A 30 -3.05 -8.76 -24.74
N HIS A 31 -3.33 -8.36 -23.51
CA HIS A 31 -4.30 -7.33 -23.16
C HIS A 31 -4.09 -6.83 -21.73
N CYS A 32 -4.75 -5.74 -21.38
CA CYS A 32 -4.87 -5.30 -20.00
C CYS A 32 -6.30 -4.88 -19.63
N ASP A 33 -6.62 -5.02 -18.34
CA ASP A 33 -7.86 -4.58 -17.72
C ASP A 33 -7.59 -3.52 -16.66
N THR A 34 -8.49 -2.55 -16.50
CA THR A 34 -8.45 -1.61 -15.39
C THR A 34 -9.03 -2.25 -14.13
N ILE A 35 -8.32 -2.11 -13.00
CA ILE A 35 -8.81 -2.53 -11.68
C ILE A 35 -9.37 -1.30 -10.97
N ASN A 36 -10.69 -1.24 -10.82
CA ASN A 36 -11.40 -0.09 -10.25
C ASN A 36 -11.74 -0.23 -8.76
N SER A 37 -11.37 -1.33 -8.10
CA SER A 37 -11.64 -1.57 -6.68
C SER A 37 -10.81 -0.69 -5.73
N GLY A 38 -9.75 -0.02 -6.21
CA GLY A 38 -8.92 0.91 -5.45
C GLY A 38 -9.26 2.37 -5.76
N HIS A 39 -9.33 3.22 -4.73
CA HIS A 39 -9.71 4.64 -4.88
C HIS A 39 -8.52 5.61 -4.91
N ILE A 40 -7.30 5.14 -4.68
CA ILE A 40 -6.11 6.01 -4.56
C ILE A 40 -5.25 5.94 -5.81
N ASN A 41 -4.82 4.75 -6.19
CA ASN A 41 -3.89 4.54 -7.28
C ASN A 41 -4.62 4.04 -8.54
N MET A 42 -4.14 4.47 -9.70
CA MET A 42 -4.58 3.90 -10.97
C MET A 42 -3.90 2.54 -11.16
N THR A 43 -4.68 1.49 -11.41
CA THR A 43 -4.18 0.11 -11.40
C THR A 43 -4.67 -0.66 -12.63
N PHE A 44 -3.74 -1.35 -13.29
CA PHE A 44 -3.99 -2.19 -14.46
C PHE A 44 -3.48 -3.59 -14.24
N ARG A 45 -4.23 -4.58 -14.70
CA ARG A 45 -3.81 -5.98 -14.76
C ARG A 45 -3.53 -6.34 -16.20
N ALA A 46 -2.27 -6.61 -16.52
CA ALA A 46 -1.83 -7.01 -17.86
C ALA A 46 -1.58 -8.51 -17.94
N THR A 47 -1.98 -9.12 -19.04
CA THR A 47 -1.78 -10.54 -19.35
C THR A 47 -0.71 -10.67 -20.41
N TYR A 48 0.28 -11.53 -20.15
CA TYR A 48 1.39 -11.84 -21.07
C TYR A 48 1.41 -13.32 -21.38
N ARG A 49 1.69 -13.68 -22.63
CA ARG A 49 1.95 -15.05 -23.08
C ARG A 49 3.43 -15.34 -23.00
N LYS A 50 3.82 -16.41 -22.28
CA LYS A 50 5.19 -16.88 -22.22
C LYS A 50 5.55 -17.72 -23.44
N MET A 51 6.85 -18.00 -23.59
CA MET A 51 7.38 -18.82 -24.69
C MET A 51 6.85 -20.27 -24.68
N ASP A 52 6.47 -20.78 -23.50
CA ASP A 52 5.85 -22.10 -23.33
C ASP A 52 4.34 -22.14 -23.61
N GLY A 53 3.76 -21.02 -24.05
CA GLY A 53 2.34 -20.86 -24.33
C GLY A 53 1.45 -20.59 -23.09
N THR A 54 1.99 -20.69 -21.89
CA THR A 54 1.27 -20.33 -20.66
C THR A 54 1.13 -18.81 -20.52
N THR A 55 0.25 -18.35 -19.64
CA THR A 55 0.06 -16.92 -19.39
C THR A 55 0.43 -16.56 -17.96
N ASP A 56 1.07 -15.38 -17.81
CA ASP A 56 1.27 -14.72 -16.53
C ASP A 56 0.54 -13.39 -16.49
N ARG A 57 0.15 -12.94 -15.31
CA ARG A 57 -0.50 -11.66 -15.08
C ARG A 57 0.35 -10.78 -14.16
N TYR A 58 0.44 -9.50 -14.54
CA TYR A 58 1.21 -8.48 -13.85
C TYR A 58 0.32 -7.29 -13.51
N ILE A 59 0.61 -6.66 -12.39
CA ILE A 59 -0.08 -5.45 -11.96
C ILE A 59 0.82 -4.26 -12.20
N PHE A 60 0.38 -3.34 -13.05
CA PHE A 60 0.97 -2.03 -13.25
C PHE A 60 0.16 -1.00 -12.47
N GLN A 61 0.85 -0.20 -11.67
CA GLN A 61 0.18 0.77 -10.82
C GLN A 61 0.89 2.11 -10.85
N ARG A 62 0.11 3.17 -11.14
CA ARG A 62 0.55 4.55 -10.99
C ARG A 62 0.32 4.98 -9.55
N VAL A 63 1.38 5.37 -8.86
CA VAL A 63 1.32 5.91 -7.51
C VAL A 63 0.75 7.33 -7.57
N ASN A 64 -0.27 7.60 -6.76
CA ASN A 64 -0.92 8.91 -6.69
C ASN A 64 -0.07 9.88 -5.86
N ASP A 65 0.62 10.80 -6.53
CA ASP A 65 1.49 11.80 -5.93
C ASP A 65 0.74 12.91 -5.16
N ALA A 66 -0.55 13.11 -5.43
CA ALA A 66 -1.40 13.99 -4.62
C ALA A 66 -1.68 13.42 -3.22
N VAL A 67 -1.66 12.08 -3.07
CA VAL A 67 -1.83 11.40 -1.78
C VAL A 67 -0.48 11.11 -1.12
N PHE A 68 0.50 10.70 -1.92
CA PHE A 68 1.86 10.38 -1.50
C PHE A 68 2.85 11.41 -2.03
N PRO A 69 3.16 12.47 -1.26
CA PRO A 69 4.00 13.59 -1.73
C PRO A 69 5.39 13.16 -2.20
N CYS A 70 5.93 12.07 -1.67
CA CYS A 70 7.18 11.47 -2.11
C CYS A 70 6.97 10.00 -2.54
N PRO A 71 6.62 9.71 -3.80
CA PRO A 71 6.44 8.33 -4.29
C PRO A 71 7.70 7.46 -4.16
N ARG A 72 8.89 8.06 -4.14
CA ARG A 72 10.16 7.34 -3.92
C ARG A 72 10.23 6.72 -2.53
N ASP A 73 9.75 7.43 -1.50
CA ASP A 73 9.69 6.92 -0.13
C ASP A 73 8.70 5.76 -0.01
N VAL A 74 7.56 5.85 -0.72
CA VAL A 74 6.60 4.73 -0.83
C VAL A 74 7.30 3.50 -1.41
N MET A 75 8.07 3.66 -2.48
CA MET A 75 8.77 2.54 -3.12
C MET A 75 9.89 1.99 -2.25
N HIS A 76 10.63 2.85 -1.55
CA HIS A 76 11.62 2.43 -0.55
C HIS A 76 10.96 1.54 0.52
N ASN A 77 9.85 2.00 1.11
CA ASN A 77 9.13 1.22 2.13
C ASN A 77 8.63 -0.11 1.59
N VAL A 78 8.01 -0.12 0.41
CA VAL A 78 7.50 -1.35 -0.20
C VAL A 78 8.63 -2.34 -0.47
N GLU A 79 9.77 -1.88 -0.97
CA GLU A 79 10.94 -2.73 -1.23
C GLU A 79 11.55 -3.27 0.06
N LYS A 80 11.72 -2.43 1.09
CA LYS A 80 12.24 -2.83 2.40
C LYS A 80 11.34 -3.87 3.05
N VAL A 81 10.05 -3.61 3.14
CA VAL A 81 9.06 -4.50 3.76
C VAL A 81 8.97 -5.82 3.02
N THR A 82 8.82 -5.80 1.69
CA THR A 82 8.67 -7.04 0.92
C THR A 82 9.95 -7.89 0.93
N ASN A 83 11.13 -7.28 0.91
CA ASN A 83 12.40 -7.99 1.03
C ASN A 83 12.60 -8.60 2.42
N HIS A 84 12.25 -7.85 3.50
CA HIS A 84 12.31 -8.35 4.87
C HIS A 84 11.41 -9.57 5.06
N ILE A 85 10.13 -9.47 4.65
CA ILE A 85 9.18 -10.59 4.73
C ILE A 85 9.68 -11.78 3.92
N ARG A 86 10.17 -11.55 2.70
CA ARG A 86 10.69 -12.60 1.83
C ARG A 86 11.87 -13.33 2.47
N TRP A 87 12.83 -12.57 3.02
CA TRP A 87 13.97 -13.14 3.73
C TRP A 87 13.51 -13.99 4.91
N LYS A 88 12.60 -13.48 5.73
CA LYS A 88 12.08 -14.16 6.92
C LYS A 88 11.31 -15.44 6.56
N MET A 89 10.46 -15.41 5.53
CA MET A 89 9.74 -16.59 5.06
C MET A 89 10.67 -17.67 4.54
N LEU A 90 11.70 -17.32 3.77
CA LEU A 90 12.65 -18.30 3.20
C LEU A 90 13.60 -18.87 4.24
N ARG A 91 14.16 -18.03 5.10
CA ARG A 91 15.27 -18.39 5.99
C ARG A 91 14.79 -18.90 7.33
N VAL A 92 13.71 -18.32 7.87
CA VAL A 92 13.21 -18.60 9.22
C VAL A 92 12.06 -19.58 9.17
N LEU A 93 11.02 -19.29 8.39
CA LEU A 93 9.79 -20.08 8.38
C LEU A 93 9.82 -21.25 7.36
N LYS A 94 10.76 -21.24 6.43
CA LYS A 94 10.90 -22.25 5.37
C LYS A 94 9.60 -22.52 4.59
N THR A 95 8.76 -21.50 4.46
CA THR A 95 7.45 -21.58 3.80
C THR A 95 7.53 -21.00 2.37
N PRO A 96 6.76 -21.52 1.40
CA PRO A 96 6.82 -21.04 0.03
C PRO A 96 6.25 -19.63 -0.15
N PHE A 97 6.78 -18.94 -1.13
CA PHE A 97 6.68 -17.52 -1.49
C PHE A 97 5.32 -16.96 -1.85
N ARG A 98 4.24 -17.69 -1.72
CA ARG A 98 2.95 -17.34 -2.35
C ARG A 98 2.26 -16.07 -1.80
N GLN A 99 2.81 -15.43 -0.78
CA GLN A 99 2.08 -14.45 0.03
C GLN A 99 2.67 -13.03 0.05
N THR A 100 3.72 -12.74 -0.74
CA THR A 100 4.30 -11.39 -0.79
C THR A 100 4.29 -10.83 -2.20
N LEU A 101 4.17 -9.49 -2.29
CA LEU A 101 4.36 -8.79 -3.56
C LEU A 101 5.81 -8.99 -4.04
N ASN A 102 5.96 -9.35 -5.31
CA ASN A 102 7.23 -9.42 -5.99
C ASN A 102 7.34 -8.24 -6.96
N LEU A 103 8.14 -7.23 -6.58
CA LEU A 103 8.39 -6.07 -7.42
C LEU A 103 9.31 -6.43 -8.58
N TYR A 104 8.90 -6.05 -9.80
CA TYR A 104 9.72 -6.16 -10.98
C TYR A 104 10.60 -4.92 -11.16
N SER A 105 11.83 -5.15 -11.65
CA SER A 105 12.74 -4.04 -11.94
C SER A 105 12.49 -3.50 -13.34
N ALA A 106 12.56 -2.19 -13.48
CA ALA A 106 12.71 -1.57 -14.79
C ALA A 106 14.10 -1.88 -15.38
N ARG A 107 14.27 -1.67 -16.68
CA ARG A 107 15.55 -1.90 -17.39
C ARG A 107 16.74 -1.14 -16.77
N GLY A 108 16.49 -0.02 -16.09
CA GLY A 108 17.48 0.71 -15.31
C GLY A 108 17.77 0.17 -13.89
N GLY A 109 17.24 -1.01 -13.52
CA GLY A 109 17.46 -1.69 -12.23
C GLY A 109 16.60 -1.21 -11.08
N ARG A 110 15.91 -0.06 -11.20
CA ARG A 110 15.01 0.47 -10.18
C ARG A 110 13.69 -0.31 -10.17
N LYS A 111 13.05 -0.43 -8.99
CA LYS A 111 11.73 -1.07 -8.82
C LYS A 111 10.55 -0.17 -9.22
N TYR A 112 10.83 0.92 -9.88
CA TYR A 112 9.86 1.90 -10.36
C TYR A 112 10.36 2.64 -11.59
N LEU A 113 9.41 3.27 -12.30
CA LEU A 113 9.66 4.22 -13.38
C LEU A 113 9.08 5.57 -13.01
N GLU A 114 9.82 6.63 -13.28
CA GLU A 114 9.35 8.01 -13.23
C GLU A 114 9.27 8.52 -14.67
N ILE A 115 8.05 8.75 -15.15
CA ILE A 115 7.79 9.11 -16.55
C ILE A 115 7.29 10.55 -16.57
N PRO A 116 8.05 11.50 -17.18
CA PRO A 116 7.63 12.88 -17.29
C PRO A 116 6.23 13.00 -17.91
N GLY A 117 5.34 13.73 -17.24
CA GLY A 117 3.95 13.91 -17.67
C GLY A 117 3.00 12.74 -17.39
N SER A 118 3.52 11.54 -17.11
CA SER A 118 2.70 10.36 -16.78
C SER A 118 2.77 9.92 -15.32
N GLY A 119 3.79 10.36 -14.55
CA GLY A 119 3.91 10.12 -13.13
C GLY A 119 4.77 8.92 -12.78
N PHE A 120 4.49 8.33 -11.61
CA PHE A 120 5.33 7.34 -10.96
C PHE A 120 4.71 5.95 -11.04
N TRP A 121 5.39 5.00 -11.66
CA TRP A 121 4.87 3.68 -11.97
C TRP A 121 5.65 2.56 -11.32
N ARG A 122 4.94 1.52 -10.88
CA ARG A 122 5.51 0.27 -10.37
C ARG A 122 4.85 -0.95 -10.99
N CYS A 123 5.59 -2.06 -11.02
CA CYS A 123 5.08 -3.34 -11.49
C CYS A 123 5.32 -4.43 -10.44
N TYR A 124 4.31 -5.28 -10.21
CA TYR A 124 4.41 -6.44 -9.33
C TYR A 124 3.56 -7.60 -9.85
N ASN A 125 3.79 -8.80 -9.31
CA ASN A 125 3.04 -9.99 -9.69
C ASN A 125 1.55 -9.86 -9.36
N CYS A 126 0.69 -10.38 -10.21
CA CYS A 126 -0.69 -10.63 -9.85
C CYS A 126 -0.76 -11.83 -8.89
N ILE A 127 -1.46 -11.68 -7.77
CA ILE A 127 -1.72 -12.81 -6.87
C ILE A 127 -2.98 -13.50 -7.35
N GLU A 128 -2.79 -14.71 -7.85
CA GLU A 128 -3.85 -15.51 -8.47
C GLU A 128 -4.76 -16.19 -7.44
N SER A 129 -5.97 -16.54 -7.86
CA SER A 129 -6.94 -17.27 -7.04
C SER A 129 -7.30 -16.54 -5.74
N THR A 130 -7.48 -15.21 -5.84
CA THR A 130 -7.93 -14.36 -4.75
C THR A 130 -9.34 -13.85 -5.00
N HIS A 131 -10.10 -13.64 -3.92
CA HIS A 131 -11.40 -12.99 -3.95
C HIS A 131 -11.36 -11.71 -3.15
N THR A 132 -11.99 -10.66 -3.68
CA THR A 132 -12.15 -9.36 -3.00
C THR A 132 -13.57 -9.26 -2.47
N PHE A 133 -13.70 -8.82 -1.22
CA PHE A 133 -14.97 -8.54 -0.57
C PHE A 133 -15.01 -7.05 -0.22
N ASP A 134 -15.99 -6.33 -0.73
CA ASP A 134 -16.17 -4.90 -0.42
C ASP A 134 -16.75 -4.71 0.99
N VAL A 135 -17.54 -5.67 1.45
CA VAL A 135 -18.14 -5.71 2.79
C VAL A 135 -17.96 -7.11 3.37
N ALA A 136 -17.64 -7.19 4.65
CA ALA A 136 -17.59 -8.47 5.35
C ALA A 136 -19.02 -8.99 5.56
N GLU A 137 -19.37 -10.04 4.85
CA GLU A 137 -20.69 -10.70 4.91
C GLU A 137 -20.78 -11.74 6.02
N HIS A 138 -19.63 -12.24 6.49
CA HIS A 138 -19.56 -13.29 7.49
C HIS A 138 -18.46 -12.99 8.54
N PRO A 139 -18.71 -13.26 9.86
CA PRO A 139 -17.72 -13.02 10.92
C PRO A 139 -16.36 -13.68 10.68
N ARG A 140 -16.33 -14.82 9.99
CA ARG A 140 -15.08 -15.50 9.63
C ARG A 140 -14.18 -14.64 8.72
N GLN A 141 -14.75 -13.85 7.82
CA GLN A 141 -13.96 -12.93 6.95
C GLN A 141 -13.25 -11.88 7.79
N ALA A 142 -13.93 -11.27 8.77
CA ALA A 142 -13.33 -10.32 9.70
C ALA A 142 -12.23 -10.99 10.56
N TYR A 143 -12.46 -12.22 11.02
CA TYR A 143 -11.46 -12.99 11.76
C TYR A 143 -10.20 -13.26 10.91
N GLU A 144 -10.37 -13.73 9.68
CA GLU A 144 -9.23 -14.02 8.78
C GLU A 144 -8.46 -12.75 8.42
N ALA A 145 -9.16 -11.62 8.21
CA ALA A 145 -8.52 -10.33 8.00
C ALA A 145 -7.68 -9.91 9.23
N ALA A 146 -8.25 -9.98 10.43
CA ALA A 146 -7.54 -9.65 11.66
C ALA A 146 -6.33 -10.58 11.88
N ARG A 147 -6.50 -11.88 11.62
CA ARG A 147 -5.41 -12.88 11.69
C ARG A 147 -4.28 -12.56 10.72
N ALA A 148 -4.62 -12.17 9.49
CA ALA A 148 -3.63 -11.79 8.47
C ALA A 148 -2.86 -10.53 8.88
N PHE A 149 -3.54 -9.50 9.41
CA PHE A 149 -2.89 -8.30 9.94
C PHE A 149 -1.98 -8.61 11.14
N GLY A 150 -2.42 -9.44 12.08
CA GLY A 150 -1.59 -9.87 13.21
C GLY A 150 -0.34 -10.64 12.76
N ALA A 151 -0.47 -11.54 11.79
CA ALA A 151 0.66 -12.26 11.20
C ALA A 151 1.62 -11.30 10.46
N PHE A 152 1.10 -10.31 9.75
CA PHE A 152 1.90 -9.28 9.10
C PHE A 152 2.70 -8.45 10.11
N GLN A 153 2.07 -7.99 11.19
CA GLN A 153 2.76 -7.29 12.27
C GLN A 153 3.86 -8.15 12.90
N GLN A 154 3.60 -9.43 13.15
CA GLN A 154 4.61 -10.36 13.67
C GLN A 154 5.79 -10.56 12.71
N LEU A 155 5.55 -10.57 11.41
CA LEU A 155 6.62 -10.64 10.41
C LEU A 155 7.53 -9.41 10.44
N LEU A 156 7.00 -8.23 10.82
CA LEU A 156 7.73 -6.97 10.85
C LEU A 156 8.27 -6.57 12.22
N CYS A 157 8.01 -7.32 13.29
CA CYS A 157 8.33 -6.93 14.67
C CYS A 157 9.82 -6.69 14.96
N ASP A 158 10.70 -7.24 14.16
CA ASP A 158 12.16 -7.09 14.22
C ASP A 158 12.74 -6.14 13.17
N MET A 159 11.87 -5.46 12.40
CA MET A 159 12.29 -4.46 11.44
C MET A 159 12.60 -3.14 12.15
N ASN A 160 13.72 -2.49 11.77
CA ASN A 160 14.05 -1.20 12.35
C ASN A 160 13.07 -0.12 11.82
N PRO A 161 12.36 0.61 12.74
CA PRO A 161 11.45 1.68 12.35
C PRO A 161 12.11 2.80 11.56
N GLU A 162 13.36 3.10 11.86
CA GLU A 162 14.12 4.17 11.19
C GLU A 162 14.38 3.88 9.70
N ASP A 163 14.24 2.61 9.29
CA ASP A 163 14.35 2.22 7.88
C ASP A 163 13.09 2.55 7.06
N ILE A 164 12.02 3.03 7.70
CA ILE A 164 10.73 3.29 7.06
C ILE A 164 10.40 4.78 7.08
N HIS A 165 10.02 5.32 5.93
CA HIS A 165 9.60 6.72 5.78
C HIS A 165 8.11 6.91 6.09
N GLU A 166 7.75 8.03 6.73
CA GLU A 166 6.36 8.45 6.83
C GLU A 166 5.88 8.99 5.47
N THR A 167 5.11 8.20 4.74
CA THR A 167 4.72 8.51 3.34
C THR A 167 3.54 9.48 3.22
N ILE A 168 2.72 9.60 4.27
CA ILE A 168 1.64 10.59 4.40
C ILE A 168 1.83 11.30 5.73
N PRO A 169 2.34 12.54 5.75
CA PRO A 169 2.67 13.25 6.98
C PRO A 169 1.50 13.33 7.95
N PHE A 170 1.72 12.94 9.20
CA PHE A 170 0.73 12.95 10.28
C PHE A 170 -0.53 12.11 10.04
N PHE A 171 -0.45 11.09 9.18
CA PHE A 171 -1.63 10.28 8.82
C PHE A 171 -2.26 9.62 10.04
N HIS A 172 -1.46 9.10 10.97
CA HIS A 172 -1.91 8.45 12.21
C HIS A 172 -1.84 9.35 13.45
N HIS A 173 -1.52 10.64 13.31
CA HIS A 173 -1.43 11.56 14.43
C HIS A 173 -2.83 11.98 14.93
N THR A 174 -3.35 11.25 15.91
CA THR A 174 -4.74 11.34 16.41
C THR A 174 -5.13 12.74 16.85
N ARG A 175 -4.27 13.48 17.58
CA ARG A 175 -4.53 14.86 18.00
C ARG A 175 -4.73 15.79 16.79
N LYS A 176 -3.84 15.77 15.81
CA LYS A 176 -3.99 16.61 14.61
C LYS A 176 -5.25 16.28 13.81
N ARG A 177 -5.65 14.99 13.78
CA ARG A 177 -6.89 14.57 13.11
C ARG A 177 -8.13 15.06 13.87
N PHE A 178 -8.13 14.97 15.21
CA PHE A 178 -9.19 15.48 16.07
C PHE A 178 -9.37 17.00 15.89
N ASP A 179 -8.28 17.77 15.95
CA ASP A 179 -8.31 19.22 15.79
C ASP A 179 -8.82 19.64 14.40
N ARG A 180 -8.41 18.90 13.35
CA ARG A 180 -8.94 19.12 11.98
C ARG A 180 -10.45 18.85 11.91
N LEU A 181 -10.93 17.79 12.57
CA LEU A 181 -12.36 17.48 12.65
C LEU A 181 -13.13 18.61 13.36
N GLN A 182 -12.63 19.12 14.51
CA GLN A 182 -13.27 20.23 15.23
C GLN A 182 -13.31 21.49 14.36
N LYS A 183 -12.22 21.83 13.67
CA LYS A 183 -12.18 22.98 12.75
C LYS A 183 -13.15 22.81 11.58
N ALA A 184 -13.26 21.62 11.01
CA ALA A 184 -14.19 21.33 9.93
C ALA A 184 -15.65 21.44 10.39
N ALA A 185 -15.97 20.90 11.58
CA ALA A 185 -17.30 21.01 12.20
C ALA A 185 -17.68 22.45 12.52
N ALA A 186 -16.76 23.26 13.05
CA ALA A 186 -17.00 24.66 13.34
C ALA A 186 -17.26 25.50 12.08
N ARG A 187 -16.64 25.15 10.95
CA ARG A 187 -16.85 25.85 9.67
C ARG A 187 -18.13 25.43 8.97
N ASP A 188 -18.52 24.18 9.10
CA ASP A 188 -19.66 23.54 8.41
C ASP A 188 -19.92 24.05 6.98
N SER A 189 -18.86 24.20 6.19
CA SER A 189 -18.88 24.87 4.88
C SER A 189 -19.82 24.22 3.85
N ARG A 190 -20.36 23.05 4.15
CA ARG A 190 -21.30 22.30 3.30
C ARG A 190 -22.67 22.07 3.95
N GLY A 191 -22.91 22.60 5.16
CA GLY A 191 -24.17 22.45 5.90
C GLY A 191 -24.52 21.00 6.24
N ARG A 192 -23.51 20.13 6.47
CA ARG A 192 -23.71 18.70 6.74
C ARG A 192 -23.58 18.31 8.21
N LEU A 193 -23.31 19.26 9.08
CA LEU A 193 -23.06 19.01 10.49
C LEU A 193 -24.24 18.30 11.17
N ASP A 194 -25.46 18.70 10.86
CA ASP A 194 -26.65 18.12 11.47
C ASP A 194 -26.82 16.63 11.13
N SER A 195 -26.43 16.20 9.94
CA SER A 195 -26.53 14.81 9.52
C SER A 195 -25.53 13.87 10.22
N CYS A 196 -24.46 14.40 10.83
CA CYS A 196 -23.41 13.64 11.53
C CYS A 196 -23.19 14.08 12.98
N ARG A 197 -24.17 14.76 13.58
CA ARG A 197 -24.06 15.29 14.95
C ARG A 197 -23.82 14.20 15.99
N LYS A 198 -24.48 13.04 15.84
CA LYS A 198 -24.33 11.91 16.77
C LYS A 198 -22.89 11.36 16.77
N GLU A 199 -22.29 11.22 15.59
CA GLU A 199 -20.92 10.74 15.40
C GLU A 199 -19.91 11.77 15.95
N LEU A 200 -20.15 13.05 15.71
CA LEU A 200 -19.30 14.12 16.22
C LEU A 200 -19.33 14.15 17.76
N ASP A 201 -20.52 14.06 18.38
CA ASP A 201 -20.65 14.01 19.84
C ASP A 201 -20.03 12.73 20.43
N PHE A 202 -20.13 11.60 19.73
CA PHE A 202 -19.45 10.39 20.11
C PHE A 202 -17.93 10.57 20.17
N ILE A 203 -17.35 11.22 19.15
CA ILE A 203 -15.90 11.50 19.07
C ILE A 203 -15.49 12.51 20.15
N ARG A 204 -16.24 13.60 20.34
CA ARG A 204 -15.97 14.63 21.36
C ARG A 204 -15.91 14.07 22.78
N ARG A 205 -16.87 13.21 23.14
CA ARG A 205 -16.86 12.55 24.46
C ARG A 205 -15.64 11.64 24.69
N ARG A 206 -14.90 11.31 23.63
CA ARG A 206 -13.70 10.47 23.67
C ARG A 206 -12.40 11.23 23.48
N GLU A 207 -12.43 12.54 23.50
CA GLU A 207 -11.24 13.39 23.37
C GLU A 207 -10.11 12.95 24.31
N ARG A 208 -10.42 12.54 25.54
CA ARG A 208 -9.44 12.04 26.53
C ARG A 208 -8.58 10.86 26.04
N TYR A 209 -9.00 10.16 24.99
CA TYR A 209 -8.25 9.04 24.43
C TYR A 209 -7.36 9.43 23.25
N VAL A 210 -7.49 10.67 22.77
CA VAL A 210 -6.81 11.12 21.55
C VAL A 210 -5.30 11.13 21.71
N ASP A 211 -4.80 11.48 22.88
CA ASP A 211 -3.36 11.62 23.16
C ASP A 211 -2.73 10.38 23.77
N VAL A 212 -3.51 9.35 24.13
CA VAL A 212 -3.01 8.19 24.89
C VAL A 212 -1.80 7.53 24.22
N LEU A 213 -1.84 7.29 22.91
CA LEU A 213 -0.73 6.69 22.18
C LEU A 213 0.46 7.65 22.03
N LEU A 214 0.19 8.94 21.82
CA LEU A 214 1.23 9.98 21.73
C LEU A 214 1.97 10.11 23.07
N ASP A 215 1.24 10.18 24.18
CA ASP A 215 1.80 10.25 25.52
C ASP A 215 2.65 9.01 25.86
N LEU A 216 2.20 7.82 25.45
CA LEU A 216 2.94 6.58 25.64
C LEU A 216 4.23 6.56 24.81
N GLN A 217 4.18 7.06 23.59
CA GLN A 217 5.34 7.19 22.72
C GLN A 217 6.37 8.17 23.31
N GLU A 218 5.95 9.36 23.77
CA GLU A 218 6.81 10.35 24.39
C GLU A 218 7.48 9.82 25.67
N ARG A 219 6.77 8.99 26.44
CA ARG A 219 7.33 8.34 27.64
C ARG A 219 8.25 7.15 27.33
N GLY A 220 8.46 6.80 26.07
CA GLY A 220 9.24 5.63 25.65
C GLY A 220 8.60 4.28 26.00
N ASN A 221 7.32 4.27 26.37
CA ASN A 221 6.58 3.08 26.78
C ASN A 221 5.73 2.46 25.67
N SER A 222 5.73 3.07 24.48
CA SER A 222 5.05 2.53 23.29
C SER A 222 6.08 1.98 22.32
N PRO A 223 5.81 0.82 21.70
CA PRO A 223 6.53 0.45 20.49
C PRO A 223 6.35 1.58 19.47
N SER A 224 7.40 2.05 18.83
CA SER A 224 7.27 2.88 17.61
C SER A 224 6.38 2.13 16.61
N GLU A 225 5.67 2.83 15.73
CA GLU A 225 4.68 2.25 14.79
C GLU A 225 5.17 1.05 13.94
N SER A 226 6.45 0.69 14.04
CA SER A 226 7.08 -0.46 13.43
C SER A 226 7.56 -1.54 14.42
N SER A 227 7.49 -1.30 15.74
CA SER A 227 7.94 -2.30 16.72
C SER A 227 6.77 -2.89 17.50
N THR A 228 6.29 -4.04 17.08
CA THR A 228 5.61 -4.99 17.95
C THR A 228 6.69 -5.67 18.80
N THR A 229 6.97 -5.13 19.97
CA THR A 229 7.95 -5.70 20.90
C THR A 229 7.44 -7.04 21.39
N THR A 230 8.17 -8.10 21.07
CA THR A 230 8.04 -9.39 21.76
C THR A 230 8.45 -9.19 23.22
N PRO A 231 7.70 -9.66 24.24
CA PRO A 231 8.13 -9.59 25.62
C PRO A 231 9.45 -10.36 25.76
N ARG A 232 10.46 -9.72 26.32
CA ARG A 232 11.69 -10.41 26.72
C ARG A 232 11.31 -11.45 27.77
N SER A 233 11.47 -12.72 27.46
CA SER A 233 11.49 -13.79 28.44
C SER A 233 12.71 -13.55 29.36
N THR A 234 12.48 -13.09 30.56
CA THR A 234 13.46 -13.18 31.66
C THR A 234 13.55 -14.64 32.06
N THR A 235 14.67 -15.25 31.77
CA THR A 235 15.13 -16.47 32.43
C THR A 235 15.65 -16.12 33.80
#